data_fd79dc9cc58a5bc9bcb8892efe316288
#
_entry.id   fd79dc9cc58a5bc9bcb8892efe316288
#
_cell.length_a   1.000
_cell.length_b   1.000
_cell.length_c   1.000
_cell.angle_alpha   90.00
_cell.angle_beta   90.00
_cell.angle_gamma   90.00
#
_symmetry.space_group_name_H-M   'P 1'
#
loop_
_entity.id
_entity.type
_entity.pdbx_description
1 polymer ?
#
loop_
_entity_poly.entity_id
_entity_poly.type
_entity_poly.pdbx_seq_one_letter_code
_entity_poly.pdbx_strand_id
1 'polypeptide(L)'
;MSILEVKGLTKSFGDNTVLKGIDFTLEKGEVLSIIGSSGGGKTTLLRCLNSLEFAEKGTITVNGDVIFDGADKSRRKEKDIRLKRLHFGLVFQQFNLFPQYTVTENVTLAPRLMGNQSKEEIEREAQALIERVGLSDKAENYPCELSGGQQQRVAIARALAMKPDILCFDEPTSALDPELTGEVLKVIRGLKSEDTTMIVVTHEMGFAQSVSDKVMFMADGVIEEMGTPEAVFEKPQSEKTKAFLANANEK
;
A
#
# COMPACT_ATOMS: atom_id res chain seq x y z
N MET A 1 20.20 -3.03 2.35
CA MET A 1 19.66 -4.42 2.39
C MET A 1 18.21 -4.38 1.98
N SER A 2 17.83 -5.22 1.02
CA SER A 2 16.45 -5.28 0.54
C SER A 2 15.50 -5.67 1.67
N ILE A 3 14.47 -4.84 1.90
CA ILE A 3 13.40 -5.13 2.86
C ILE A 3 12.35 -6.04 2.25
N LEU A 4 12.13 -5.93 0.93
CA LEU A 4 11.19 -6.77 0.18
C LEU A 4 11.89 -7.36 -1.03
N GLU A 5 11.72 -8.67 -1.21
CA GLU A 5 12.13 -9.38 -2.40
C GLU A 5 10.95 -10.20 -2.94
N VAL A 6 10.60 -9.99 -4.20
CA VAL A 6 9.56 -10.73 -4.92
C VAL A 6 10.22 -11.42 -6.12
N LYS A 7 10.01 -12.74 -6.26
CA LYS A 7 10.59 -13.54 -7.34
C LYS A 7 9.55 -14.42 -8.02
N GLY A 8 9.42 -14.30 -9.33
CA GLY A 8 8.61 -15.15 -10.20
C GLY A 8 7.13 -15.21 -9.82
N LEU A 9 6.58 -14.13 -9.24
CA LEU A 9 5.23 -14.14 -8.68
C LEU A 9 4.19 -14.26 -9.79
N THR A 10 3.40 -15.34 -9.75
CA THR A 10 2.36 -15.64 -10.76
C THR A 10 1.02 -15.84 -10.08
N LYS A 11 -0.02 -15.21 -10.66
CA LYS A 11 -1.40 -15.33 -10.16
C LYS A 11 -2.38 -15.40 -11.32
N SER A 12 -3.29 -16.39 -11.26
CA SER A 12 -4.40 -16.53 -12.20
C SER A 12 -5.75 -16.50 -11.46
N PHE A 13 -6.80 -16.14 -12.18
CA PHE A 13 -8.19 -16.29 -11.77
C PHE A 13 -8.92 -17.06 -12.89
N GLY A 14 -9.21 -18.34 -12.64
CA GLY A 14 -9.62 -19.27 -13.69
C GLY A 14 -8.56 -19.37 -14.78
N ASP A 15 -8.95 -19.19 -16.04
CA ASP A 15 -8.04 -19.24 -17.19
C ASP A 15 -7.27 -17.94 -17.44
N ASN A 16 -7.58 -16.87 -16.70
CA ASN A 16 -6.94 -15.57 -16.89
C ASN A 16 -5.73 -15.40 -15.97
N THR A 17 -4.53 -15.41 -16.52
CA THR A 17 -3.28 -15.10 -15.79
C THR A 17 -3.09 -13.60 -15.67
N VAL A 18 -3.25 -13.07 -14.46
CA VAL A 18 -3.18 -11.64 -14.13
C VAL A 18 -1.77 -11.19 -13.77
N LEU A 19 -0.99 -12.02 -13.07
CA LEU A 19 0.44 -11.77 -12.81
C LEU A 19 1.26 -12.85 -13.50
N LYS A 20 2.24 -12.44 -14.30
CA LYS A 20 2.98 -13.32 -15.22
C LYS A 20 4.47 -13.37 -14.91
N GLY A 21 4.83 -13.69 -13.65
CA GLY A 21 6.22 -13.77 -13.23
C GLY A 21 6.78 -12.40 -12.88
N ILE A 22 6.30 -11.81 -11.79
CA ILE A 22 6.75 -10.50 -11.31
C ILE A 22 8.00 -10.67 -10.44
N ASP A 23 9.05 -9.92 -10.77
CA ASP A 23 10.32 -9.88 -10.05
C ASP A 23 10.71 -8.44 -9.73
N PHE A 24 10.88 -8.12 -8.44
CA PHE A 24 11.42 -6.83 -8.01
C PHE A 24 11.94 -6.86 -6.57
N THR A 25 12.71 -5.85 -6.22
CA THR A 25 13.22 -5.62 -4.86
C THR A 25 12.96 -4.18 -4.42
N LEU A 26 12.79 -4.00 -3.10
CA LEU A 26 12.63 -2.70 -2.47
C LEU A 26 13.58 -2.61 -1.27
N GLU A 27 14.32 -1.51 -1.17
CA GLU A 27 15.20 -1.25 -0.04
C GLU A 27 14.42 -0.58 1.11
N LYS A 28 14.93 -0.72 2.35
CA LYS A 28 14.33 -0.02 3.50
C LYS A 28 14.33 1.48 3.29
N GLY A 29 13.21 2.14 3.59
CA GLY A 29 13.03 3.58 3.44
C GLY A 29 12.69 4.03 2.01
N GLU A 30 12.71 3.13 1.01
CA GLU A 30 12.32 3.48 -0.35
C GLU A 30 10.79 3.57 -0.51
N VAL A 31 10.38 4.47 -1.38
CA VAL A 31 9.00 4.61 -1.85
C VAL A 31 8.91 4.11 -3.29
N LEU A 32 8.14 3.05 -3.51
CA LEU A 32 7.81 2.52 -4.83
C LEU A 32 6.40 2.95 -5.24
N SER A 33 6.28 3.72 -6.31
CA SER A 33 4.98 3.92 -6.96
C SER A 33 4.75 2.92 -8.08
N ILE A 34 3.58 2.30 -8.09
CA ILE A 34 3.13 1.39 -9.14
C ILE A 34 2.06 2.11 -9.96
N ILE A 35 2.37 2.36 -11.23
CA ILE A 35 1.49 3.02 -12.18
C ILE A 35 1.11 2.07 -13.33
N GLY A 36 0.10 2.41 -14.12
CA GLY A 36 -0.34 1.64 -15.27
C GLY A 36 -1.85 1.65 -15.46
N SER A 37 -2.32 1.13 -16.58
CA SER A 37 -3.74 1.07 -16.92
C SER A 37 -4.54 0.16 -15.98
N SER A 38 -5.86 0.37 -15.94
CA SER A 38 -6.78 -0.54 -15.24
C SER A 38 -6.65 -1.95 -15.82
N GLY A 39 -6.72 -2.97 -14.94
CA GLY A 39 -6.53 -4.37 -15.34
C GLY A 39 -5.07 -4.81 -15.50
N GLY A 40 -4.07 -3.93 -15.37
CA GLY A 40 -2.64 -4.27 -15.47
C GLY A 40 -2.07 -5.15 -14.35
N GLY A 41 -2.87 -5.51 -13.34
CA GLY A 41 -2.46 -6.40 -12.25
C GLY A 41 -1.98 -5.70 -10.97
N LYS A 42 -1.96 -4.36 -10.92
CA LYS A 42 -1.44 -3.55 -9.78
C LYS A 42 -2.07 -3.92 -8.43
N THR A 43 -3.40 -3.83 -8.33
CA THR A 43 -4.16 -4.21 -7.11
C THR A 43 -3.98 -5.69 -6.77
N THR A 44 -3.92 -6.58 -7.77
CA THR A 44 -3.67 -8.02 -7.56
C THR A 44 -2.29 -8.26 -6.96
N LEU A 45 -1.25 -7.57 -7.47
CA LEU A 45 0.09 -7.62 -6.90
C LEU A 45 0.06 -7.17 -5.44
N LEU A 46 -0.54 -6.02 -5.14
CA LEU A 46 -0.63 -5.48 -3.79
C LEU A 46 -1.38 -6.43 -2.84
N ARG A 47 -2.47 -7.06 -3.30
CA ARG A 47 -3.22 -8.07 -2.54
C ARG A 47 -2.40 -9.34 -2.27
N CYS A 48 -1.57 -9.77 -3.23
CA CYS A 48 -0.66 -10.90 -3.04
C CYS A 48 0.41 -10.59 -1.99
N LEU A 49 1.01 -9.39 -2.02
CA LEU A 49 1.98 -8.94 -1.01
C LEU A 49 1.37 -8.98 0.40
N ASN A 50 0.15 -8.50 0.54
CA ASN A 50 -0.57 -8.45 1.82
C ASN A 50 -1.24 -9.78 2.20
N SER A 51 -0.99 -10.88 1.49
CA SER A 51 -1.62 -12.19 1.70
C SER A 51 -3.15 -12.16 1.71
N LEU A 52 -3.78 -11.19 1.05
CA LEU A 52 -5.23 -11.13 0.81
C LEU A 52 -5.63 -12.02 -0.37
N GLU A 53 -4.70 -12.17 -1.34
CA GLU A 53 -4.74 -13.16 -2.40
C GLU A 53 -3.49 -14.04 -2.32
N PHE A 54 -3.63 -15.31 -2.65
CA PHE A 54 -2.47 -16.21 -2.72
C PHE A 54 -2.04 -16.37 -4.17
N ALA A 55 -0.77 -16.09 -4.44
CA ALA A 55 -0.14 -16.40 -5.70
C ALA A 55 -0.05 -17.93 -5.90
N GLU A 56 0.20 -18.37 -7.14
CA GLU A 56 0.34 -19.78 -7.49
C GLU A 56 1.80 -20.21 -7.52
N LYS A 57 2.68 -19.29 -7.93
CA LYS A 57 4.13 -19.52 -8.05
C LYS A 57 4.90 -18.31 -7.54
N GLY A 58 6.18 -18.50 -7.33
CA GLY A 58 7.10 -17.46 -6.90
C GLY A 58 7.26 -17.40 -5.39
N THR A 59 8.01 -16.41 -4.93
CA THR A 59 8.28 -16.17 -3.51
C THR A 59 8.11 -14.70 -3.16
N ILE A 60 7.72 -14.43 -1.92
CA ILE A 60 7.69 -13.10 -1.31
C ILE A 60 8.46 -13.20 0.00
N THR A 61 9.49 -12.38 0.16
CA THR A 61 10.32 -12.33 1.38
C THR A 61 10.37 -10.91 1.91
N VAL A 62 10.14 -10.71 3.21
CA VAL A 62 10.21 -9.41 3.89
C VAL A 62 11.18 -9.53 5.07
N ASN A 63 12.19 -8.66 5.15
CA ASN A 63 13.22 -8.70 6.22
C ASN A 63 13.88 -10.07 6.40
N GLY A 64 13.99 -10.87 5.32
CA GLY A 64 14.49 -12.24 5.37
C GLY A 64 13.45 -13.30 5.74
N ASP A 65 12.25 -12.91 6.19
CA ASP A 65 11.15 -13.83 6.48
C ASP A 65 10.38 -14.17 5.21
N VAL A 66 10.21 -15.47 4.93
CA VAL A 66 9.43 -15.94 3.78
C VAL A 66 7.93 -15.77 4.09
N ILE A 67 7.32 -14.76 3.46
CA ILE A 67 5.88 -14.48 3.57
C ILE A 67 5.08 -15.48 2.74
N PHE A 68 5.53 -15.72 1.53
CA PHE A 68 4.92 -16.64 0.59
C PHE A 68 5.98 -17.44 -0.16
N ASP A 69 5.73 -18.76 -0.29
CA ASP A 69 6.46 -19.65 -1.18
C ASP A 69 5.44 -20.52 -1.95
N GLY A 70 5.42 -20.40 -3.27
CA GLY A 70 4.57 -21.19 -4.15
C GLY A 70 4.98 -22.66 -4.26
N ALA A 71 6.22 -23.01 -3.92
CA ALA A 71 6.68 -24.39 -3.87
C ALA A 71 6.24 -25.11 -2.59
N ASP A 72 5.99 -24.37 -1.51
CA ASP A 72 5.49 -24.93 -0.26
C ASP A 72 4.00 -25.29 -0.38
N LYS A 73 3.73 -26.59 -0.47
CA LYS A 73 2.39 -27.17 -0.53
C LYS A 73 1.82 -27.52 0.85
N SER A 74 2.51 -27.20 1.94
CA SER A 74 2.00 -27.42 3.28
C SER A 74 0.72 -26.60 3.53
N ARG A 75 -0.16 -27.14 4.39
CA ARG A 75 -1.39 -26.41 4.74
C ARG A 75 -1.02 -25.18 5.58
N ARG A 76 -1.25 -23.99 5.01
CA ARG A 76 -1.00 -22.71 5.70
C ARG A 76 -1.95 -22.57 6.89
N LYS A 77 -1.38 -22.44 8.08
CA LYS A 77 -2.14 -22.21 9.30
C LYS A 77 -2.57 -20.74 9.33
N GLU A 78 -3.81 -20.48 9.70
CA GLU A 78 -4.36 -19.12 9.78
C GLU A 78 -3.54 -18.22 10.73
N LYS A 79 -3.05 -18.79 11.83
CA LYS A 79 -2.18 -18.07 12.77
C LYS A 79 -0.90 -17.56 12.11
N ASP A 80 -0.26 -18.37 11.26
CA ASP A 80 0.99 -18.00 10.59
C ASP A 80 0.73 -16.92 9.53
N ILE A 81 -0.41 -17.02 8.81
CA ILE A 81 -0.84 -15.99 7.84
C ILE A 81 -1.06 -14.66 8.56
N ARG A 82 -1.71 -14.65 9.73
CA ARG A 82 -1.94 -13.42 10.51
C ARG A 82 -0.63 -12.77 10.93
N LEU A 83 0.35 -13.55 11.40
CA LEU A 83 1.67 -13.02 11.77
C LEU A 83 2.39 -12.42 10.56
N LYS A 84 2.38 -13.11 9.42
CA LYS A 84 2.98 -12.63 8.18
C LYS A 84 2.34 -11.35 7.65
N ARG A 85 1.03 -11.17 7.84
CA ARG A 85 0.33 -9.93 7.48
C ARG A 85 0.79 -8.71 8.29
N LEU A 86 1.37 -8.90 9.47
CA LEU A 86 1.84 -7.78 10.30
C LEU A 86 3.01 -7.02 9.66
N HIS A 87 3.75 -7.63 8.74
CA HIS A 87 4.78 -6.94 7.97
C HIS A 87 4.21 -5.83 7.07
N PHE A 88 2.91 -5.88 6.75
CA PHE A 88 2.28 -4.95 5.84
C PHE A 88 1.13 -4.18 6.51
N GLY A 89 1.12 -2.87 6.32
CA GLY A 89 -0.05 -2.04 6.58
C GLY A 89 -0.73 -1.72 5.24
N LEU A 90 -2.03 -1.96 5.11
CA LEU A 90 -2.76 -1.70 3.86
C LEU A 90 -3.82 -0.63 4.04
N VAL A 91 -3.72 0.38 3.20
CA VAL A 91 -4.73 1.44 3.03
C VAL A 91 -5.46 1.18 1.72
N PHE A 92 -6.76 0.93 1.81
CA PHE A 92 -7.61 0.59 0.67
C PHE A 92 -8.10 1.83 -0.08
N GLN A 93 -8.52 1.64 -1.31
CA GLN A 93 -9.23 2.63 -2.13
C GLN A 93 -10.49 3.14 -1.44
N GLN A 94 -11.31 2.23 -0.89
CA GLN A 94 -12.41 2.56 0.02
C GLN A 94 -11.86 2.56 1.44
N PHE A 95 -12.27 3.51 2.24
CA PHE A 95 -11.71 3.77 3.58
C PHE A 95 -11.82 2.57 4.52
N ASN A 96 -12.89 1.75 4.37
CA ASN A 96 -13.15 0.52 5.13
C ASN A 96 -13.02 0.72 6.65
N LEU A 97 -13.47 1.87 7.15
CA LEU A 97 -13.57 2.13 8.57
C LEU A 97 -14.71 1.32 9.18
N PHE A 98 -14.57 0.97 10.43
CA PHE A 98 -15.65 0.36 11.21
C PHE A 98 -16.65 1.47 11.60
N PRO A 99 -17.87 1.47 11.04
CA PRO A 99 -18.79 2.59 11.19
C PRO A 99 -19.32 2.76 12.63
N GLN A 100 -19.27 1.69 13.42
CA GLN A 100 -19.71 1.67 14.83
C GLN A 100 -18.64 2.14 15.82
N TYR A 101 -17.44 2.44 15.36
CA TYR A 101 -16.30 2.86 16.16
C TYR A 101 -15.90 4.30 15.87
N THR A 102 -15.49 5.04 16.90
CA THR A 102 -14.89 6.38 16.74
C THR A 102 -13.56 6.32 15.99
N VAL A 103 -12.99 7.49 15.67
CA VAL A 103 -11.63 7.57 15.09
C VAL A 103 -10.62 6.88 15.99
N THR A 104 -10.61 7.23 17.30
CA THR A 104 -9.72 6.60 18.29
C THR A 104 -9.90 5.09 18.33
N GLU A 105 -11.11 4.60 18.34
CA GLU A 105 -11.40 3.16 18.39
C GLU A 105 -10.99 2.44 17.11
N ASN A 106 -11.20 3.04 15.93
CA ASN A 106 -10.71 2.51 14.65
C ASN A 106 -9.19 2.32 14.66
N VAL A 107 -8.44 3.27 15.22
CA VAL A 107 -6.97 3.22 15.28
C VAL A 107 -6.48 2.23 16.35
N THR A 108 -7.16 2.14 17.50
CA THR A 108 -6.71 1.32 18.62
C THR A 108 -7.15 -0.14 18.56
N LEU A 109 -8.16 -0.49 17.76
CA LEU A 109 -8.76 -1.82 17.75
C LEU A 109 -7.74 -2.94 17.50
N ALA A 110 -6.96 -2.84 16.45
CA ALA A 110 -6.01 -3.89 16.08
C ALA A 110 -4.87 -4.03 17.14
N PRO A 111 -4.20 -2.96 17.60
CA PRO A 111 -3.24 -3.04 18.70
C PRO A 111 -3.82 -3.68 19.97
N ARG A 112 -5.06 -3.34 20.36
CA ARG A 112 -5.72 -3.94 21.53
C ARG A 112 -5.93 -5.45 21.37
N LEU A 113 -6.31 -5.91 20.17
CA LEU A 113 -6.51 -7.34 19.90
C LEU A 113 -5.21 -8.13 19.88
N MET A 114 -4.08 -7.49 19.58
CA MET A 114 -2.76 -8.13 19.65
C MET A 114 -2.30 -8.39 21.09
N GLY A 115 -2.70 -7.55 22.05
CA GLY A 115 -2.43 -7.76 23.47
C GLY A 115 -0.96 -7.61 23.89
N ASN A 116 -0.12 -6.99 23.09
CA ASN A 116 1.33 -6.89 23.32
C ASN A 116 1.73 -5.58 24.04
N GLN A 117 0.78 -4.67 24.26
CA GLN A 117 1.00 -3.34 24.82
C GLN A 117 -0.05 -3.04 25.90
N SER A 118 0.26 -2.15 26.84
CA SER A 118 -0.72 -1.65 27.80
C SER A 118 -1.77 -0.75 27.12
N LYS A 119 -2.92 -0.59 27.75
CA LYS A 119 -3.99 0.27 27.22
C LYS A 119 -3.52 1.72 27.07
N GLU A 120 -2.79 2.20 28.07
CA GLU A 120 -2.26 3.57 28.12
C GLU A 120 -1.23 3.83 27.00
N GLU A 121 -0.39 2.84 26.66
CA GLU A 121 0.55 2.92 25.55
C GLU A 121 -0.18 2.98 24.20
N ILE A 122 -1.17 2.10 23.99
CA ILE A 122 -1.97 2.08 22.77
C ILE A 122 -2.70 3.42 22.56
N GLU A 123 -3.31 3.96 23.60
CA GLU A 123 -4.05 5.23 23.53
C GLU A 123 -3.10 6.41 23.23
N ARG A 124 -1.96 6.46 23.87
CA ARG A 124 -0.94 7.49 23.61
C ARG A 124 -0.42 7.43 22.17
N GLU A 125 -0.11 6.23 21.68
CA GLU A 125 0.37 6.03 20.31
C GLU A 125 -0.71 6.38 19.28
N ALA A 126 -1.95 5.98 19.53
CA ALA A 126 -3.09 6.32 18.66
C ALA A 126 -3.31 7.84 18.59
N GLN A 127 -3.23 8.53 19.71
CA GLN A 127 -3.36 9.99 19.76
C GLN A 127 -2.27 10.67 18.92
N ALA A 128 -1.02 10.24 19.04
CA ALA A 128 0.09 10.76 18.23
C ALA A 128 -0.13 10.51 16.71
N LEU A 129 -0.66 9.34 16.34
CA LEU A 129 -0.99 9.04 14.94
C LEU A 129 -2.14 9.87 14.41
N ILE A 130 -3.19 10.08 15.21
CA ILE A 130 -4.35 10.92 14.88
C ILE A 130 -3.90 12.38 14.69
N GLU A 131 -3.02 12.86 15.56
CA GLU A 131 -2.40 14.18 15.42
C GLU A 131 -1.55 14.28 14.14
N ARG A 132 -0.71 13.27 13.86
CA ARG A 132 0.14 13.20 12.67
C ARG A 132 -0.66 13.30 11.37
N VAL A 133 -1.88 12.78 11.33
CA VAL A 133 -2.77 12.87 10.17
C VAL A 133 -3.71 14.10 10.23
N GLY A 134 -3.55 14.98 11.22
CA GLY A 134 -4.27 16.25 11.37
C GLY A 134 -5.74 16.09 11.73
N LEU A 135 -6.07 15.17 12.66
CA LEU A 135 -7.43 14.86 13.07
C LEU A 135 -7.65 14.89 14.60
N SER A 136 -6.80 15.62 15.34
CA SER A 136 -6.89 15.69 16.81
C SER A 136 -8.26 16.13 17.31
N ASP A 137 -8.91 17.07 16.61
CA ASP A 137 -10.25 17.60 16.93
C ASP A 137 -11.39 16.64 16.55
N LYS A 138 -11.09 15.53 15.88
CA LYS A 138 -12.03 14.51 15.39
C LYS A 138 -11.89 13.15 16.05
N ALA A 139 -11.04 13.02 17.08
CA ALA A 139 -10.69 11.74 17.71
C ALA A 139 -11.91 10.93 18.18
N GLU A 140 -12.96 11.61 18.64
CA GLU A 140 -14.19 11.00 19.17
C GLU A 140 -15.34 10.95 18.14
N ASN A 141 -15.12 11.47 16.91
CA ASN A 141 -16.12 11.41 15.86
C ASN A 141 -16.24 10.00 15.26
N TYR A 142 -17.43 9.68 14.75
CA TYR A 142 -17.70 8.47 13.99
C TYR A 142 -17.44 8.70 12.49
N PRO A 143 -17.19 7.64 11.70
CA PRO A 143 -16.93 7.77 10.26
C PRO A 143 -17.99 8.55 9.49
N CYS A 144 -19.26 8.43 9.84
CA CYS A 144 -20.35 9.17 9.19
C CYS A 144 -20.32 10.70 9.40
N GLU A 145 -19.53 11.18 10.36
CA GLU A 145 -19.35 12.61 10.67
C GLU A 145 -18.10 13.19 9.99
N LEU A 146 -17.37 12.37 9.20
CA LEU A 146 -16.11 12.73 8.56
C LEU A 146 -16.26 12.87 7.05
N SER A 147 -15.54 13.85 6.46
CA SER A 147 -15.38 13.89 5.00
C SER A 147 -14.60 12.67 4.48
N GLY A 148 -14.70 12.37 3.17
CA GLY A 148 -13.95 11.28 2.56
C GLY A 148 -12.44 11.37 2.80
N GLY A 149 -11.86 12.57 2.66
CA GLY A 149 -10.44 12.81 2.95
C GLY A 149 -10.08 12.59 4.42
N GLN A 150 -10.97 12.96 5.35
CA GLN A 150 -10.78 12.66 6.78
C GLN A 150 -10.86 11.17 7.04
N GLN A 151 -11.83 10.44 6.47
CA GLN A 151 -11.92 8.99 6.60
C GLN A 151 -10.67 8.29 6.08
N GLN A 152 -10.13 8.73 4.94
CA GLN A 152 -8.90 8.17 4.40
C GLN A 152 -7.70 8.43 5.32
N ARG A 153 -7.61 9.61 5.92
CA ARG A 153 -6.57 9.91 6.91
C ARG A 153 -6.68 9.05 8.17
N VAL A 154 -7.89 8.72 8.61
CA VAL A 154 -8.11 7.72 9.69
C VAL A 154 -7.63 6.32 9.26
N ALA A 155 -7.94 5.89 8.02
CA ALA A 155 -7.47 4.61 7.50
C ALA A 155 -5.92 4.52 7.46
N ILE A 156 -5.25 5.63 7.13
CA ILE A 156 -3.78 5.75 7.20
C ILE A 156 -3.29 5.59 8.65
N ALA A 157 -3.86 6.33 9.61
CA ALA A 157 -3.50 6.23 11.02
C ALA A 157 -3.70 4.81 11.56
N ARG A 158 -4.80 4.15 11.19
CA ARG A 158 -5.10 2.76 11.54
C ARG A 158 -4.05 1.78 11.01
N ALA A 159 -3.60 1.96 9.75
CA ALA A 159 -2.58 1.12 9.16
C ALA A 159 -1.22 1.30 9.87
N LEU A 160 -0.87 2.52 10.22
CA LEU A 160 0.36 2.87 10.95
C LEU A 160 0.38 2.33 12.39
N ALA A 161 -0.78 2.20 13.03
CA ALA A 161 -0.89 1.76 14.43
C ALA A 161 -0.33 0.34 14.66
N MET A 162 -0.26 -0.48 13.60
CA MET A 162 0.34 -1.82 13.67
C MET A 162 1.86 -1.82 13.47
N LYS A 163 2.50 -0.66 13.23
CA LYS A 163 3.94 -0.49 13.01
C LYS A 163 4.48 -1.45 11.93
N PRO A 164 3.87 -1.47 10.74
CA PRO A 164 4.27 -2.40 9.68
C PRO A 164 5.67 -2.06 9.16
N ASP A 165 6.37 -3.08 8.61
CA ASP A 165 7.63 -2.89 7.89
C ASP A 165 7.43 -2.14 6.57
N ILE A 166 6.28 -2.38 5.89
CA ILE A 166 5.95 -1.80 4.59
C ILE A 166 4.50 -1.29 4.62
N LEU A 167 4.30 -0.02 4.30
CA LEU A 167 2.99 0.58 4.17
C LEU A 167 2.53 0.57 2.71
N CYS A 168 1.41 -0.07 2.44
CA CYS A 168 0.84 -0.24 1.12
C CYS A 168 -0.40 0.64 0.94
N PHE A 169 -0.51 1.30 -0.22
CA PHE A 169 -1.66 2.11 -0.61
C PHE A 169 -2.24 1.61 -1.92
N ASP A 170 -3.51 1.24 -1.93
CA ASP A 170 -4.24 0.82 -3.13
C ASP A 170 -5.15 1.96 -3.60
N GLU A 171 -4.66 2.80 -4.50
CA GLU A 171 -5.35 3.96 -5.07
C GLU A 171 -6.00 4.86 -3.99
N PRO A 172 -5.22 5.41 -3.04
CA PRO A 172 -5.75 6.04 -1.83
C PRO A 172 -6.59 7.30 -2.06
N THR A 173 -6.64 7.82 -3.27
CA THR A 173 -7.36 9.08 -3.61
C THR A 173 -8.48 8.88 -4.62
N SER A 174 -8.62 7.70 -5.23
CA SER A 174 -9.57 7.46 -6.34
C SER A 174 -11.05 7.57 -5.95
N ALA A 175 -11.37 7.48 -4.64
CA ALA A 175 -12.72 7.66 -4.11
C ALA A 175 -12.98 9.08 -3.55
N LEU A 176 -12.08 10.04 -3.84
CA LEU A 176 -12.12 11.40 -3.31
C LEU A 176 -12.35 12.44 -4.40
N ASP A 177 -13.00 13.54 -4.01
CA ASP A 177 -13.05 14.73 -4.84
C ASP A 177 -11.64 15.36 -4.99
N PRO A 178 -11.36 16.07 -6.10
CA PRO A 178 -10.04 16.66 -6.37
C PRO A 178 -9.52 17.58 -5.24
N GLU A 179 -10.41 18.31 -4.57
CA GLU A 179 -10.03 19.18 -3.44
C GLU A 179 -9.47 18.39 -2.25
N LEU A 180 -10.07 17.23 -1.95
CA LEU A 180 -9.65 16.37 -0.83
C LEU A 180 -8.45 15.49 -1.16
N THR A 181 -8.22 15.22 -2.46
CA THR A 181 -7.06 14.46 -2.94
C THR A 181 -5.74 15.08 -2.47
N GLY A 182 -5.61 16.40 -2.61
CA GLY A 182 -4.40 17.13 -2.21
C GLY A 182 -4.04 16.97 -0.73
N GLU A 183 -5.05 16.96 0.16
CA GLU A 183 -4.85 16.79 1.60
C GLU A 183 -4.30 15.40 1.94
N VAL A 184 -4.89 14.35 1.34
CA VAL A 184 -4.47 12.97 1.57
C VAL A 184 -3.06 12.72 1.02
N LEU A 185 -2.76 13.20 -0.19
CA LEU A 185 -1.43 13.09 -0.78
C LEU A 185 -0.37 13.84 0.03
N LYS A 186 -0.72 14.97 0.64
CA LYS A 186 0.17 15.71 1.55
C LYS A 186 0.50 14.88 2.79
N VAL A 187 -0.49 14.20 3.37
CA VAL A 187 -0.26 13.29 4.51
C VAL A 187 0.66 12.14 4.09
N ILE A 188 0.37 11.44 2.97
CA ILE A 188 1.21 10.33 2.50
C ILE A 188 2.65 10.82 2.24
N ARG A 189 2.84 11.97 1.61
CA ARG A 189 4.17 12.57 1.41
C ARG A 189 4.88 12.86 2.73
N GLY A 190 4.17 13.33 3.74
CA GLY A 190 4.70 13.57 5.10
C GLY A 190 5.06 12.31 5.88
N LEU A 191 4.69 11.12 5.38
CA LEU A 191 5.13 9.84 5.96
C LEU A 191 6.51 9.42 5.47
N LYS A 192 6.99 9.95 4.33
CA LYS A 192 8.29 9.58 3.77
C LYS A 192 9.42 9.93 4.76
N SER A 193 10.21 8.95 5.13
CA SER A 193 11.41 9.06 5.96
C SER A 193 12.31 7.86 5.68
N GLU A 194 13.55 7.89 6.14
CA GLU A 194 14.51 6.79 5.99
C GLU A 194 14.02 5.47 6.63
N ASP A 195 13.06 5.54 7.55
CA ASP A 195 12.49 4.38 8.22
C ASP A 195 11.16 3.91 7.64
N THR A 196 10.53 4.69 6.75
CA THR A 196 9.20 4.39 6.23
C THR A 196 9.28 3.86 4.80
N THR A 197 9.16 2.56 4.63
CA THR A 197 9.06 1.91 3.31
C THR A 197 7.62 1.92 2.83
N MET A 198 7.38 2.37 1.58
CA MET A 198 6.02 2.48 1.05
C MET A 198 5.90 1.88 -0.36
N ILE A 199 4.74 1.28 -0.64
CA ILE A 199 4.30 0.88 -1.98
C ILE A 199 2.97 1.59 -2.25
N VAL A 200 2.92 2.40 -3.30
CA VAL A 200 1.74 3.22 -3.62
C VAL A 200 1.25 2.89 -5.03
N VAL A 201 0.11 2.24 -5.14
CA VAL A 201 -0.62 2.14 -6.42
C VAL A 201 -1.39 3.43 -6.61
N THR A 202 -1.14 4.16 -7.69
CA THR A 202 -1.75 5.48 -7.91
C THR A 202 -1.92 5.82 -9.38
N HIS A 203 -2.90 6.67 -9.66
CA HIS A 203 -3.10 7.35 -10.94
C HIS A 203 -2.64 8.82 -10.90
N GLU A 204 -2.16 9.29 -9.75
CA GLU A 204 -1.66 10.65 -9.55
C GLU A 204 -0.19 10.75 -10.00
N MET A 205 0.04 11.04 -11.30
CA MET A 205 1.40 11.03 -11.89
C MET A 205 2.33 12.05 -11.23
N GLY A 206 1.85 13.27 -10.96
CA GLY A 206 2.64 14.31 -10.28
C GLY A 206 3.02 13.92 -8.85
N PHE A 207 2.17 13.17 -8.15
CA PHE A 207 2.50 12.63 -6.84
C PHE A 207 3.56 11.53 -6.98
N ALA A 208 3.35 10.55 -7.87
CA ALA A 208 4.31 9.46 -8.09
C ALA A 208 5.70 10.01 -8.46
N GLN A 209 5.77 11.02 -9.35
CA GLN A 209 7.02 11.66 -9.75
C GLN A 209 7.73 12.36 -8.57
N SER A 210 6.97 13.00 -7.67
CA SER A 210 7.54 13.84 -6.60
C SER A 210 7.89 13.10 -5.32
N VAL A 211 7.30 11.92 -5.05
CA VAL A 211 7.47 11.21 -3.78
C VAL A 211 8.32 9.95 -3.90
N SER A 212 8.34 9.31 -5.08
CA SER A 212 8.92 7.99 -5.25
C SER A 212 10.45 8.04 -5.37
N ASP A 213 11.09 6.99 -4.90
CA ASP A 213 12.49 6.67 -5.21
C ASP A 213 12.55 5.74 -6.42
N LYS A 214 11.52 4.90 -6.60
CA LYS A 214 11.33 4.03 -7.75
C LYS A 214 9.90 4.12 -8.28
N VAL A 215 9.76 4.01 -9.58
CA VAL A 215 8.47 3.92 -10.27
C VAL A 215 8.46 2.63 -11.08
N MET A 216 7.38 1.87 -10.95
CA MET A 216 7.12 0.64 -11.68
C MET A 216 5.90 0.85 -12.58
N PHE A 217 6.08 0.74 -13.89
CA PHE A 217 4.97 0.71 -14.82
C PHE A 217 4.57 -0.74 -15.11
N MET A 218 3.30 -1.06 -14.83
CA MET A 218 2.73 -2.39 -15.06
C MET A 218 1.70 -2.35 -16.19
N ALA A 219 1.84 -3.27 -17.14
CA ALA A 219 0.84 -3.52 -18.18
C ALA A 219 0.74 -5.03 -18.46
N ASP A 220 -0.43 -5.50 -18.83
CA ASP A 220 -0.69 -6.90 -19.25
C ASP A 220 -0.17 -7.97 -18.26
N GLY A 221 -0.07 -7.62 -16.98
CA GLY A 221 0.38 -8.53 -15.92
C GLY A 221 1.89 -8.70 -15.80
N VAL A 222 2.69 -7.83 -16.42
CA VAL A 222 4.15 -7.80 -16.31
C VAL A 222 4.63 -6.41 -15.89
N ILE A 223 5.87 -6.35 -15.41
CA ILE A 223 6.59 -5.08 -15.23
C ILE A 223 7.17 -4.72 -16.61
N GLU A 224 6.60 -3.72 -17.25
CA GLU A 224 7.09 -3.23 -18.55
C GLU A 224 8.33 -2.36 -18.40
N GLU A 225 8.36 -1.54 -17.35
CA GLU A 225 9.47 -0.66 -17.05
C GLU A 225 9.54 -0.35 -15.56
N MET A 226 10.75 -0.27 -15.01
CA MET A 226 10.99 0.13 -13.62
C MET A 226 12.29 0.91 -13.51
N GLY A 227 12.26 2.02 -12.80
CA GLY A 227 13.43 2.87 -12.62
C GLY A 227 13.18 4.04 -11.69
N THR A 228 14.10 5.01 -11.72
CA THR A 228 13.87 6.29 -11.02
C THR A 228 12.71 7.06 -11.68
N PRO A 229 12.06 8.00 -10.96
CA PRO A 229 11.03 8.85 -11.58
C PRO A 229 11.49 9.51 -12.87
N GLU A 230 12.72 10.07 -12.91
CA GLU A 230 13.29 10.66 -14.12
C GLU A 230 13.37 9.65 -15.27
N ALA A 231 13.81 8.42 -15.01
CA ALA A 231 13.94 7.40 -16.04
C ALA A 231 12.58 7.03 -16.64
N VAL A 232 11.55 6.82 -15.80
CA VAL A 232 10.24 6.35 -16.26
C VAL A 232 9.38 7.47 -16.83
N PHE A 233 9.38 8.68 -16.22
CA PHE A 233 8.50 9.78 -16.66
C PHE A 233 9.11 10.64 -17.78
N GLU A 234 10.44 10.89 -17.76
CA GLU A 234 11.07 11.81 -18.69
C GLU A 234 11.78 11.10 -19.85
N LYS A 235 12.30 9.89 -19.60
CA LYS A 235 13.10 9.11 -20.57
C LYS A 235 12.60 7.67 -20.73
N PRO A 236 11.28 7.44 -20.86
CA PRO A 236 10.72 6.08 -20.96
C PRO A 236 11.31 5.33 -22.15
N GLN A 237 11.67 4.05 -21.94
CA GLN A 237 12.23 3.19 -22.98
C GLN A 237 11.14 2.36 -23.67
N SER A 238 10.16 1.85 -22.88
CA SER A 238 9.06 1.06 -23.44
C SER A 238 8.07 1.91 -24.22
N GLU A 239 7.68 1.47 -25.40
CA GLU A 239 6.64 2.13 -26.20
C GLU A 239 5.28 2.15 -25.47
N LYS A 240 4.98 1.12 -24.66
CA LYS A 240 3.77 1.09 -23.84
C LYS A 240 3.82 2.14 -22.73
N THR A 241 4.99 2.35 -22.11
CA THR A 241 5.17 3.41 -21.10
C THR A 241 4.96 4.78 -21.73
N LYS A 242 5.56 5.05 -22.91
CA LYS A 242 5.39 6.30 -23.66
C LYS A 242 3.92 6.57 -23.99
N ALA A 243 3.23 5.58 -24.54
CA ALA A 243 1.82 5.69 -24.87
C ALA A 243 0.93 5.94 -23.64
N PHE A 244 1.21 5.27 -22.53
CA PHE A 244 0.49 5.46 -21.28
C PHE A 244 0.67 6.88 -20.73
N LEU A 245 1.90 7.38 -20.69
CA LEU A 245 2.22 8.71 -20.16
C LEU A 245 1.66 9.83 -21.06
N ALA A 246 1.67 9.68 -22.37
CA ALA A 246 1.05 10.63 -23.30
C ALA A 246 -0.45 10.80 -22.98
N ASN A 247 -1.19 9.69 -22.84
CA ASN A 247 -2.61 9.69 -22.51
C ASN A 247 -2.91 10.23 -21.10
N ALA A 248 -1.97 10.10 -20.15
CA ALA A 248 -2.14 10.59 -18.78
C ALA A 248 -1.97 12.13 -18.69
N ASN A 249 -1.20 12.74 -19.60
CA ASN A 249 -0.97 14.19 -19.64
C ASN A 249 -2.08 14.96 -20.37
N GLU A 250 -2.99 14.27 -21.05
CA GLU A 250 -4.15 14.89 -21.75
C GLU A 250 -5.40 15.03 -20.88
N LYS A 251 -5.35 14.54 -19.64
CA LYS A 251 -6.44 14.61 -18.66
C LYS A 251 -6.14 15.62 -17.55
#